data_9e42e358a390531266260dcb71ac2877
#
_entry.id   9e42e358a390531266260dcb71ac2877
#
_cell.length_a   1.000
_cell.length_b   1.000
_cell.length_c   1.000
_cell.angle_alpha   90.00
_cell.angle_beta   90.00
_cell.angle_gamma   90.00
#
_symmetry.space_group_name_H-M   'P 1'
#
loop_
_entity.id
_entity.type
_entity.pdbx_description
1 polymer ?
#
loop_
_entity_poly.entity_id
_entity_poly.type
_entity_poly.pdbx_seq_one_letter_code
_entity_poly.pdbx_strand_id
1 'polypeptide(L)'
;MENASKALIMAAEILVGVLIISIGVYLFGTLGKYSADTTAEMEDAQIAQYNQQFLQYYGTSSVDGSAPEPIKCTIHEIVGLANLAKKLNTENGFTEIEEPSDASEYIRIDVKIGVKTYTNLESMSENELIQLVKDNSLIYTTNE
;
A
#
# COMPACT_ATOMS: atom_id res chain seq x y z
N MET A 1 38.49 -54.43 -27.55
CA MET A 1 37.11 -53.94 -27.53
C MET A 1 36.65 -53.43 -26.13
N GLU A 2 37.13 -53.96 -25.04
CA GLU A 2 36.76 -53.62 -23.69
C GLU A 2 37.14 -52.15 -23.29
N ASN A 3 38.29 -51.69 -23.75
CA ASN A 3 38.72 -50.30 -23.43
C ASN A 3 37.89 -49.20 -24.15
N ALA A 4 37.42 -49.49 -25.37
CA ALA A 4 36.57 -48.56 -26.10
C ALA A 4 35.16 -48.43 -25.46
N SER A 5 34.62 -49.55 -24.97
CA SER A 5 33.35 -49.58 -24.27
C SER A 5 33.41 -48.80 -22.91
N LYS A 6 34.50 -48.99 -22.16
CA LYS A 6 34.72 -48.23 -20.91
C LYS A 6 34.89 -46.72 -21.14
N ALA A 7 35.60 -46.34 -22.18
CA ALA A 7 35.73 -44.93 -22.55
C ALA A 7 34.40 -44.28 -22.94
N LEU A 8 33.53 -45.04 -23.62
CA LEU A 8 32.21 -44.57 -24.04
C LEU A 8 31.25 -44.37 -22.83
N ILE A 9 31.34 -45.29 -21.86
CA ILE A 9 30.58 -45.19 -20.63
C ILE A 9 31.04 -43.96 -19.82
N MET A 10 32.33 -43.76 -19.64
CA MET A 10 32.85 -42.57 -18.94
C MET A 10 32.44 -41.26 -19.62
N ALA A 11 32.46 -41.21 -20.94
CA ALA A 11 32.01 -40.04 -21.69
C ALA A 11 30.51 -39.76 -21.49
N ALA A 12 29.69 -40.83 -21.46
CA ALA A 12 28.26 -40.70 -21.18
C ALA A 12 27.95 -40.22 -19.77
N GLU A 13 28.68 -40.69 -18.77
CA GLU A 13 28.54 -40.26 -17.37
C GLU A 13 28.86 -38.76 -17.18
N ILE A 14 29.93 -38.31 -17.83
CA ILE A 14 30.31 -36.87 -17.80
C ILE A 14 29.24 -36.03 -18.49
N LEU A 15 28.71 -36.49 -19.63
CA LEU A 15 27.68 -35.77 -20.37
C LEU A 15 26.41 -35.63 -19.56
N VAL A 16 25.96 -36.67 -18.87
CA VAL A 16 24.81 -36.66 -17.99
C VAL A 16 25.05 -35.71 -16.81
N GLY A 17 26.23 -35.74 -16.20
CA GLY A 17 26.60 -34.85 -15.12
C GLY A 17 26.52 -33.39 -15.52
N VAL A 18 27.09 -33.00 -16.65
CA VAL A 18 27.04 -31.65 -17.20
C VAL A 18 25.59 -31.22 -17.49
N LEU A 19 24.77 -32.13 -18.02
CA LEU A 19 23.37 -31.84 -18.32
C LEU A 19 22.56 -31.54 -17.06
N ILE A 20 22.74 -32.32 -15.99
CA ILE A 20 22.08 -32.09 -14.70
C ILE A 20 22.47 -30.74 -14.11
N ILE A 21 23.78 -30.41 -14.13
CA ILE A 21 24.27 -29.12 -13.62
C ILE A 21 23.68 -27.96 -14.44
N SER A 22 23.65 -28.11 -15.78
CA SER A 22 23.12 -27.08 -16.68
C SER A 22 21.63 -26.79 -16.42
N ILE A 23 20.84 -27.85 -16.23
CA ILE A 23 19.41 -27.73 -15.88
C ILE A 23 19.28 -27.07 -14.51
N GLY A 24 20.08 -27.45 -13.52
CA GLY A 24 20.08 -26.85 -12.19
C GLY A 24 20.33 -25.33 -12.22
N VAL A 25 21.39 -24.93 -12.91
CA VAL A 25 21.74 -23.49 -13.06
C VAL A 25 20.62 -22.72 -13.78
N TYR A 26 20.07 -23.32 -14.85
CA TYR A 26 18.94 -22.72 -15.58
C TYR A 26 17.71 -22.54 -14.70
N LEU A 27 17.32 -23.54 -13.91
CA LEU A 27 16.18 -23.48 -13.01
C LEU A 27 16.38 -22.44 -11.90
N PHE A 28 17.55 -22.39 -11.28
CA PHE A 28 17.85 -21.39 -10.26
C PHE A 28 17.80 -19.98 -10.82
N GLY A 29 18.32 -19.75 -12.01
CA GLY A 29 18.24 -18.45 -12.68
C GLY A 29 16.80 -18.03 -13.00
N THR A 30 15.99 -18.96 -13.46
CA THR A 30 14.58 -18.72 -13.81
C THR A 30 13.73 -18.50 -12.56
N LEU A 31 13.92 -19.31 -11.50
CA LEU A 31 13.21 -19.16 -10.23
C LEU A 31 13.56 -17.84 -9.54
N GLY A 32 14.82 -17.41 -9.60
CA GLY A 32 15.25 -16.13 -9.03
C GLY A 32 14.53 -14.94 -9.68
N LYS A 33 14.42 -14.93 -11.02
CA LYS A 33 13.68 -13.90 -11.75
C LYS A 33 12.19 -13.95 -11.43
N TYR A 34 11.59 -15.13 -11.49
CA TYR A 34 10.17 -15.30 -11.19
C TYR A 34 9.80 -14.85 -9.77
N SER A 35 10.66 -15.17 -8.79
CA SER A 35 10.46 -14.70 -7.41
C SER A 35 10.55 -13.18 -7.30
N ALA A 36 11.50 -12.53 -7.97
CA ALA A 36 11.63 -11.07 -7.95
C ALA A 36 10.42 -10.39 -8.62
N ASP A 37 10.01 -10.88 -9.80
CA ASP A 37 8.87 -10.33 -10.53
C ASP A 37 7.56 -10.50 -9.73
N THR A 38 7.34 -11.68 -9.13
CA THR A 38 6.15 -11.95 -8.31
C THR A 38 6.12 -11.07 -7.06
N THR A 39 7.28 -10.85 -6.43
CA THR A 39 7.36 -9.96 -5.25
C THR A 39 7.02 -8.52 -5.64
N ALA A 40 7.54 -8.01 -6.75
CA ALA A 40 7.22 -6.67 -7.23
C ALA A 40 5.73 -6.51 -7.57
N GLU A 41 5.12 -7.49 -8.26
CA GLU A 41 3.68 -7.48 -8.55
C GLU A 41 2.82 -7.53 -7.28
N MET A 42 3.26 -8.25 -6.26
CA MET A 42 2.56 -8.29 -4.96
C MET A 42 2.68 -6.96 -4.22
N GLU A 43 3.84 -6.32 -4.25
CA GLU A 43 4.03 -4.99 -3.65
C GLU A 43 3.14 -3.94 -4.34
N ASP A 44 3.12 -3.90 -5.66
CA ASP A 44 2.26 -3.00 -6.44
C ASP A 44 0.77 -3.24 -6.17
N ALA A 45 0.35 -4.49 -6.07
CA ALA A 45 -1.03 -4.84 -5.74
C ALA A 45 -1.42 -4.42 -4.32
N GLN A 46 -0.51 -4.57 -3.35
CA GLN A 46 -0.73 -4.11 -1.98
C GLN A 46 -0.82 -2.59 -1.90
N ILE A 47 0.08 -1.88 -2.59
CA ILE A 47 0.06 -0.42 -2.67
C ILE A 47 -1.25 0.06 -3.32
N ALA A 48 -1.69 -0.58 -4.40
CA ALA A 48 -2.94 -0.23 -5.07
C ALA A 48 -4.16 -0.47 -4.18
N GLN A 49 -4.23 -1.61 -3.51
CA GLN A 49 -5.31 -1.93 -2.57
C GLN A 49 -5.35 -0.95 -1.40
N TYR A 50 -4.18 -0.52 -0.95
CA TYR A 50 -4.01 0.41 0.12
C TYR A 50 -4.47 1.82 -0.27
N ASN A 51 -3.99 2.32 -1.40
CA ASN A 51 -4.39 3.61 -1.94
C ASN A 51 -5.89 3.66 -2.25
N GLN A 52 -6.50 2.56 -2.64
CA GLN A 52 -7.93 2.48 -2.93
C GLN A 52 -8.79 2.86 -1.72
N GLN A 53 -8.34 2.60 -0.50
CA GLN A 53 -9.05 2.99 0.72
C GLN A 53 -9.18 4.51 0.87
N PHE A 54 -8.21 5.27 0.37
CA PHE A 54 -8.24 6.73 0.36
C PHE A 54 -8.86 7.28 -0.93
N LEU A 55 -8.55 6.68 -2.08
CA LEU A 55 -9.03 7.13 -3.38
C LEU A 55 -10.56 7.08 -3.52
N GLN A 56 -11.23 6.20 -2.80
CA GLN A 56 -12.70 6.18 -2.78
C GLN A 56 -13.31 7.47 -2.21
N TYR A 57 -12.55 8.24 -1.42
CA TYR A 57 -12.95 9.52 -0.85
C TYR A 57 -12.36 10.71 -1.64
N TYR A 58 -11.55 10.45 -2.65
CA TYR A 58 -11.05 11.48 -3.55
C TYR A 58 -12.11 11.76 -4.61
N GLY A 59 -12.69 12.95 -4.57
CA GLY A 59 -13.70 13.36 -5.54
C GLY A 59 -13.18 13.25 -6.96
N THR A 60 -13.97 12.68 -7.86
CA THR A 60 -13.65 12.65 -9.29
C THR A 60 -13.61 14.07 -9.82
N SER A 61 -12.46 14.45 -10.40
CA SER A 61 -12.38 15.71 -11.15
C SER A 61 -13.45 15.70 -12.24
N SER A 62 -14.32 16.71 -12.24
CA SER A 62 -15.25 16.88 -13.34
C SER A 62 -14.44 17.10 -14.62
N VAL A 63 -14.91 16.56 -15.72
CA VAL A 63 -14.32 16.67 -17.07
C VAL A 63 -14.15 18.15 -17.51
N ASP A 64 -14.74 19.05 -16.77
CA ASP A 64 -14.85 20.50 -16.98
C ASP A 64 -13.72 21.31 -16.30
N GLY A 65 -12.78 20.65 -15.59
CA GLY A 65 -11.69 21.35 -14.88
C GLY A 65 -12.11 22.08 -13.60
N SER A 66 -13.36 21.91 -13.15
CA SER A 66 -13.82 22.40 -11.84
C SER A 66 -13.22 21.54 -10.73
N ALA A 67 -13.07 22.14 -9.53
CA ALA A 67 -12.59 21.43 -8.36
C ALA A 67 -13.45 20.19 -8.10
N PRO A 68 -12.84 19.04 -7.71
CA PRO A 68 -13.59 17.82 -7.44
C PRO A 68 -14.67 18.07 -6.38
N GLU A 69 -15.89 17.58 -6.63
CA GLU A 69 -16.96 17.68 -5.65
C GLU A 69 -16.59 16.87 -4.40
N PRO A 70 -16.76 17.45 -3.20
CA PRO A 70 -16.44 16.75 -1.96
C PRO A 70 -17.39 15.56 -1.77
N ILE A 71 -16.82 14.38 -1.56
CA ILE A 71 -17.58 13.18 -1.24
C ILE A 71 -18.08 13.30 0.21
N LYS A 72 -19.35 12.99 0.42
CA LYS A 72 -19.95 12.99 1.76
C LYS A 72 -19.55 11.71 2.49
N CYS A 73 -18.86 11.87 3.61
CA CYS A 73 -18.43 10.77 4.48
C CYS A 73 -19.19 10.84 5.81
N THR A 74 -19.38 9.68 6.42
CA THR A 74 -19.89 9.63 7.79
C THR A 74 -18.76 9.95 8.78
N ILE A 75 -19.12 10.45 9.97
CA ILE A 75 -18.13 10.79 11.00
C ILE A 75 -17.27 9.56 11.41
N HIS A 76 -17.84 8.36 11.37
CA HIS A 76 -17.11 7.13 11.68
C HIS A 76 -16.09 6.78 10.60
N GLU A 77 -16.42 6.99 9.34
CA GLU A 77 -15.47 6.81 8.22
C GLU A 77 -14.32 7.79 8.33
N ILE A 78 -14.59 9.05 8.70
CA ILE A 78 -13.57 10.08 8.93
C ILE A 78 -12.61 9.67 10.03
N VAL A 79 -13.11 9.18 11.16
CA VAL A 79 -12.27 8.69 12.27
C VAL A 79 -11.47 7.46 11.85
N GLY A 80 -12.08 6.55 11.08
CA GLY A 80 -11.38 5.40 10.51
C GLY A 80 -10.21 5.80 9.61
N LEU A 81 -10.44 6.77 8.72
CA LEU A 81 -9.41 7.32 7.84
C LEU A 81 -8.30 8.03 8.61
N ALA A 82 -8.63 8.82 9.64
CA ALA A 82 -7.64 9.49 10.47
C ALA A 82 -6.73 8.49 11.19
N ASN A 83 -7.30 7.42 11.77
CA ASN A 83 -6.53 6.37 12.41
C ASN A 83 -5.67 5.58 11.41
N LEU A 84 -6.19 5.33 10.21
CA LEU A 84 -5.45 4.67 9.15
C LEU A 84 -4.27 5.55 8.70
N ALA A 85 -4.49 6.83 8.44
CA ALA A 85 -3.44 7.78 8.07
C ALA A 85 -2.37 7.88 9.16
N LYS A 86 -2.77 7.95 10.44
CA LYS A 86 -1.85 7.95 11.59
C LYS A 86 -0.96 6.70 11.61
N LYS A 87 -1.58 5.53 11.45
CA LYS A 87 -0.85 4.26 11.42
C LYS A 87 0.20 4.26 10.31
N LEU A 88 -0.19 4.69 9.11
CA LEU A 88 0.69 4.73 7.95
C LEU A 88 1.84 5.71 8.10
N ASN A 89 1.55 6.92 8.53
CA ASN A 89 2.58 7.91 8.79
C ASN A 89 3.59 7.35 9.79
N THR A 90 3.11 6.66 10.84
CA THR A 90 3.99 6.01 11.83
C THR A 90 4.84 4.89 11.22
N GLU A 91 4.27 4.03 10.38
CA GLU A 91 4.97 2.94 9.70
C GLU A 91 6.04 3.47 8.73
N ASN A 92 5.77 4.61 8.09
CA ASN A 92 6.72 5.30 7.20
C ASN A 92 7.75 6.19 7.95
N GLY A 93 7.73 6.19 9.28
CA GLY A 93 8.70 6.91 10.10
C GLY A 93 8.34 8.37 10.42
N PHE A 94 7.15 8.81 10.04
CA PHE A 94 6.63 10.15 10.39
C PHE A 94 5.95 10.10 11.75
N THR A 95 6.72 10.22 12.81
CA THR A 95 6.21 10.03 14.19
C THR A 95 5.78 11.32 14.90
N GLU A 96 6.18 12.49 14.45
CA GLU A 96 5.74 13.79 14.99
C GLU A 96 5.84 14.91 13.95
N ILE A 97 4.92 15.83 14.09
CA ILE A 97 4.56 17.03 13.38
C ILE A 97 5.76 17.98 13.11
N GLU A 98 6.68 17.56 12.30
CA GLU A 98 7.38 18.52 11.45
C GLU A 98 6.64 18.45 10.12
N GLU A 99 5.98 19.56 9.72
CA GLU A 99 5.43 19.64 8.36
C GLU A 99 6.55 19.25 7.42
N PRO A 100 6.49 18.07 6.79
CA PRO A 100 7.53 17.67 5.89
C PRO A 100 7.43 18.58 4.68
N SER A 101 8.33 19.51 4.58
CA SER A 101 8.38 20.50 3.49
C SER A 101 8.51 19.85 2.11
N ASP A 102 8.73 18.52 2.06
CA ASP A 102 8.93 17.73 0.84
C ASP A 102 8.32 16.32 0.90
N ALA A 103 7.58 15.93 1.93
CA ALA A 103 7.06 14.58 2.02
C ALA A 103 5.77 14.41 1.21
N SER A 104 5.94 14.05 -0.04
CA SER A 104 4.86 13.52 -0.90
C SER A 104 4.20 12.25 -0.34
N GLU A 105 4.76 11.67 0.72
CA GLU A 105 4.34 10.40 1.33
C GLU A 105 3.57 10.59 2.64
N TYR A 106 3.56 11.78 3.24
CA TYR A 106 2.78 12.06 4.45
C TYR A 106 1.30 12.21 4.12
N ILE A 107 0.47 11.43 4.79
CA ILE A 107 -0.98 11.46 4.60
C ILE A 107 -1.59 12.42 5.62
N ARG A 108 -2.22 13.48 5.13
CA ARG A 108 -2.92 14.48 5.92
C ARG A 108 -4.42 14.37 5.69
N ILE A 109 -5.19 14.42 6.75
CA ILE A 109 -6.66 14.38 6.72
C ILE A 109 -7.22 15.69 7.24
N ASP A 110 -7.84 16.45 6.35
CA ASP A 110 -8.58 17.67 6.69
C ASP A 110 -10.07 17.46 6.38
N VAL A 111 -10.94 17.84 7.29
CA VAL A 111 -12.39 17.62 7.16
C VAL A 111 -13.16 18.88 7.43
N LYS A 112 -14.17 19.15 6.62
CA LYS A 112 -15.12 20.23 6.81
C LYS A 112 -16.47 19.67 7.26
N ILE A 113 -16.89 19.99 8.47
CA ILE A 113 -18.19 19.61 9.02
C ILE A 113 -19.03 20.86 9.21
N GLY A 114 -20.02 21.06 8.34
CA GLY A 114 -20.80 22.29 8.29
C GLY A 114 -19.93 23.51 8.00
N VAL A 115 -19.82 24.44 8.97
CA VAL A 115 -19.02 25.68 8.86
C VAL A 115 -17.61 25.52 9.42
N LYS A 116 -17.36 24.46 10.21
CA LYS A 116 -16.09 24.23 10.90
C LYS A 116 -15.17 23.36 10.05
N THR A 117 -13.90 23.74 9.98
CA THR A 117 -12.84 22.94 9.36
C THR A 117 -11.96 22.39 10.47
N TYR A 118 -11.70 21.09 10.43
CA TYR A 118 -10.81 20.38 11.31
C TYR A 118 -9.62 19.93 10.46
N THR A 119 -8.42 20.28 10.89
CA THR A 119 -7.17 19.99 10.17
C THR A 119 -6.31 19.01 10.95
N ASN A 120 -5.48 18.24 10.26
CA ASN A 120 -4.54 17.30 10.85
C ASN A 120 -5.21 16.24 11.76
N LEU A 121 -6.30 15.64 11.31
CA LEU A 121 -7.02 14.65 12.10
C LEU A 121 -6.15 13.42 12.44
N GLU A 122 -5.20 13.10 11.58
CA GLU A 122 -4.24 12.01 11.78
C GLU A 122 -3.31 12.24 12.98
N SER A 123 -3.12 13.49 13.41
CA SER A 123 -2.31 13.83 14.58
C SER A 123 -3.11 13.88 15.88
N MET A 124 -4.45 13.87 15.78
CA MET A 124 -5.32 13.95 16.96
C MET A 124 -5.18 12.71 17.85
N SER A 125 -5.35 12.92 19.14
CA SER A 125 -5.47 11.83 20.11
C SER A 125 -6.82 11.14 20.00
N GLU A 126 -6.93 9.90 20.53
CA GLU A 126 -8.19 9.17 20.56
C GLU A 126 -9.31 9.93 21.27
N ASN A 127 -8.97 10.63 22.35
CA ASN A 127 -9.93 11.44 23.11
C ASN A 127 -10.47 12.62 22.28
N GLU A 128 -9.64 13.27 21.49
CA GLU A 128 -10.05 14.36 20.60
C GLU A 128 -10.95 13.86 19.48
N LEU A 129 -10.61 12.70 18.87
CA LEU A 129 -11.44 12.07 17.86
C LEU A 129 -12.80 11.61 18.43
N ILE A 130 -12.83 11.07 19.65
CA ILE A 130 -14.08 10.73 20.35
C ILE A 130 -14.91 11.98 20.62
N GLN A 131 -14.28 13.09 21.03
CA GLN A 131 -14.96 14.35 21.27
C GLN A 131 -15.52 14.92 19.96
N LEU A 132 -14.77 14.85 18.87
CA LEU A 132 -15.22 15.23 17.52
C LEU A 132 -16.48 14.45 17.12
N VAL A 133 -16.52 13.13 17.38
CA VAL A 133 -17.72 12.31 17.13
C VAL A 133 -18.90 12.77 17.98
N LYS A 134 -18.69 12.99 19.29
CA LYS A 134 -19.75 13.43 20.21
C LYS A 134 -20.32 14.78 19.82
N ASP A 135 -19.46 15.74 19.52
CA ASP A 135 -19.87 17.11 19.17
C ASP A 135 -20.66 17.16 17.86
N ASN A 136 -20.39 16.25 16.95
CA ASN A 136 -21.04 16.23 15.64
C ASN A 136 -22.18 15.19 15.53
N SER A 137 -22.26 14.19 16.41
CA SER A 137 -23.40 13.26 16.45
C SER A 137 -24.70 13.92 16.91
N LEU A 138 -24.62 14.97 17.70
CA LEU A 138 -25.77 15.75 18.18
C LEU A 138 -26.43 16.61 17.09
N ILE A 139 -25.76 16.87 15.97
CA ILE A 139 -26.29 17.68 14.87
C ILE A 139 -27.36 16.92 14.08
N TYR A 140 -27.33 15.58 14.09
CA TYR A 140 -28.31 14.75 13.38
C TYR A 140 -29.62 14.49 14.17
N THR A 141 -29.64 14.77 15.47
CA THR A 141 -30.83 14.54 16.32
C THR A 141 -31.73 15.77 16.49
N THR A 142 -31.35 16.92 15.94
CA THR A 142 -32.11 18.19 16.09
C THR A 142 -32.89 18.60 14.85
N ASN A 143 -32.97 17.75 13.81
CA ASN A 143 -33.77 17.99 12.60
C ASN A 143 -34.93 16.98 12.47
N GLU A 144 -35.65 16.67 13.57
CA GLU A 144 -37.03 16.15 13.55
C GLU A 144 -38.02 17.23 13.89
#